data_755aaaa29d8c7ed11825c20c18de51c3
#
_entry.id   755aaaa29d8c7ed11825c20c18de51c3
#
_cell.length_a   1.000
_cell.length_b   1.000
_cell.length_c   1.000
_cell.angle_alpha   90.00
_cell.angle_beta   90.00
_cell.angle_gamma   90.00
#
_symmetry.space_group_name_H-M   'P 1'
#
loop_
_entity.id
_entity.type
_entity.pdbx_description
1 polymer ?
#
loop_
_entity_poly.entity_id
_entity_poly.type
_entity_poly.pdbx_seq_one_letter_code
_entity_poly.pdbx_strand_id
1 'polypeptide(L)'
;MTDASLNEADNKTETATEKDGRRDRETARKYLRYLKLERNYTVEAYRNDLAHLERYMKQEGLTPVTVRREHLEHFAATLHEHGVGPSSQARILSGVRSFFKYLQMEGYISDDPSELLEWPHLGEHLPEVLTTDEIDRMEAAIDLSKQEGQRNKAIIEVLFSCGLRVSELTALKLSDLFLSDNFVRV
;
A
#
# COMPACT_ATOMS: atom_id res chain seq x y z
N MET A 1 31.73 10.63 43.58
CA MET A 1 31.15 9.30 43.27
C MET A 1 29.74 9.47 42.69
N THR A 2 29.58 10.21 41.60
CA THR A 2 28.25 10.50 41.02
C THR A 2 28.21 10.49 39.48
N ASP A 3 29.33 10.20 38.82
CA ASP A 3 29.37 10.26 37.35
C ASP A 3 29.23 8.87 36.65
N ALA A 4 29.48 7.80 37.36
CA ALA A 4 29.37 6.44 36.78
C ALA A 4 27.94 5.89 36.72
N SER A 5 27.02 6.37 37.58
CA SER A 5 25.63 5.88 37.62
C SER A 5 24.74 6.49 36.54
N LEU A 6 25.02 7.70 36.06
CA LEU A 6 24.29 8.36 34.98
C LEU A 6 24.61 7.72 33.62
N ASN A 7 25.87 7.34 33.40
CA ASN A 7 26.31 6.71 32.14
C ASN A 7 25.78 5.26 31.98
N GLU A 8 25.51 4.55 33.06
CA GLU A 8 24.94 3.18 33.04
C GLU A 8 23.43 3.17 32.79
N ALA A 9 22.73 4.22 33.19
CA ALA A 9 21.29 4.38 32.94
C ALA A 9 21.02 4.73 31.47
N ASP A 10 21.79 5.64 30.89
CA ASP A 10 21.68 6.05 29.48
C ASP A 10 22.03 4.88 28.52
N ASN A 11 23.04 4.08 28.85
CA ASN A 11 23.44 2.92 28.06
C ASN A 11 22.42 1.77 28.14
N LYS A 12 21.69 1.59 29.25
CA LYS A 12 20.58 0.63 29.37
C LYS A 12 19.34 1.07 28.60
N THR A 13 19.08 2.37 28.53
CA THR A 13 17.91 2.91 27.83
C THR A 13 18.12 2.82 26.32
N GLU A 14 19.31 3.12 25.81
CA GLU A 14 19.67 2.99 24.38
C GLU A 14 19.55 1.54 23.90
N THR A 15 20.06 0.57 24.66
CA THR A 15 19.98 -0.86 24.30
C THR A 15 18.54 -1.42 24.34
N ALA A 16 17.66 -0.87 25.19
CA ALA A 16 16.25 -1.28 25.24
C ALA A 16 15.47 -0.77 24.01
N THR A 17 15.66 0.49 23.63
CA THR A 17 15.03 1.11 22.44
C THR A 17 15.51 0.46 21.13
N GLU A 18 16.78 0.09 21.02
CA GLU A 18 17.30 -0.64 19.86
C GLU A 18 16.75 -2.06 19.77
N LYS A 19 16.58 -2.75 20.87
CA LYS A 19 15.98 -4.10 20.93
C LYS A 19 14.50 -4.05 20.54
N ASP A 20 13.75 -3.09 21.01
CA ASP A 20 12.33 -2.88 20.66
C ASP A 20 12.18 -2.55 19.17
N GLY A 21 12.95 -1.60 18.64
CA GLY A 21 12.91 -1.26 17.22
C GLY A 21 13.39 -2.40 16.29
N ARG A 22 14.16 -3.38 16.78
CA ARG A 22 14.54 -4.59 16.04
C ARG A 22 13.39 -5.59 16.02
N ARG A 23 12.68 -5.74 17.14
CA ARG A 23 11.51 -6.60 17.30
C ARG A 23 10.33 -6.13 16.45
N ASP A 24 10.08 -4.83 16.40
CA ASP A 24 9.03 -4.22 15.58
C ASP A 24 9.26 -4.45 14.09
N ARG A 25 10.50 -4.28 13.62
CA ARG A 25 10.88 -4.56 12.23
C ARG A 25 10.75 -6.04 11.87
N GLU A 26 11.02 -6.94 12.82
CA GLU A 26 10.84 -8.37 12.61
C GLU A 26 9.36 -8.73 12.50
N THR A 27 8.50 -8.13 13.30
CA THR A 27 7.04 -8.33 13.27
C THR A 27 6.44 -7.83 11.95
N ALA A 28 6.84 -6.65 11.49
CA ALA A 28 6.44 -6.14 10.19
C ALA A 28 6.90 -7.04 9.02
N ARG A 29 8.11 -7.60 9.09
CA ARG A 29 8.62 -8.56 8.08
C ARG A 29 7.83 -9.88 8.08
N LYS A 30 7.44 -10.38 9.24
CA LYS A 30 6.60 -11.58 9.35
C LYS A 30 5.23 -11.35 8.72
N TYR A 31 4.60 -10.21 9.02
CA TYR A 31 3.34 -9.82 8.40
C TYR A 31 3.44 -9.71 6.86
N LEU A 32 4.46 -9.04 6.32
CA LEU A 32 4.65 -8.94 4.87
C LEU A 32 4.89 -10.31 4.21
N ARG A 33 5.53 -11.24 4.93
CA ARG A 33 5.68 -12.63 4.46
C ARG A 33 4.34 -13.37 4.46
N TYR A 34 3.53 -13.21 5.51
CA TYR A 34 2.18 -13.75 5.59
C TYR A 34 1.31 -13.26 4.43
N LEU A 35 1.29 -11.96 4.16
CA LEU A 35 0.54 -11.40 3.03
C LEU A 35 0.95 -11.98 1.68
N LYS A 36 2.25 -12.21 1.49
CA LYS A 36 2.76 -12.81 0.24
C LYS A 36 2.30 -14.25 0.05
N LEU A 37 2.24 -15.03 1.13
CA LEU A 37 1.87 -16.45 1.08
C LEU A 37 0.36 -16.66 0.99
N GLU A 38 -0.42 -15.90 1.76
CA GLU A 38 -1.86 -16.14 1.92
C GLU A 38 -2.73 -15.43 0.88
N ARG A 39 -2.30 -14.26 0.39
CA ARG A 39 -3.21 -13.38 -0.35
C ARG A 39 -2.71 -12.85 -1.68
N ASN A 40 -1.51 -13.20 -2.11
CA ASN A 40 -0.92 -12.73 -3.38
C ASN A 40 -0.99 -11.19 -3.58
N TYR A 41 -1.10 -10.42 -2.48
CA TYR A 41 -1.18 -8.97 -2.53
C TYR A 41 0.17 -8.35 -2.90
N THR A 42 0.12 -7.17 -3.46
CA THR A 42 1.31 -6.36 -3.72
C THR A 42 1.93 -5.94 -2.39
N VAL A 43 2.86 -6.76 -1.90
CA VAL A 43 3.60 -6.58 -0.63
C VAL A 43 4.18 -5.16 -0.50
N GLU A 44 4.49 -4.55 -1.63
CA GLU A 44 5.05 -3.20 -1.71
C GLU A 44 4.06 -2.11 -1.26
N ALA A 45 2.79 -2.23 -1.63
CA ALA A 45 1.75 -1.30 -1.19
C ALA A 45 1.56 -1.35 0.33
N TYR A 46 1.47 -2.56 0.90
CA TYR A 46 1.37 -2.72 2.36
C TYR A 46 2.63 -2.27 3.10
N ARG A 47 3.81 -2.44 2.52
CA ARG A 47 5.05 -1.92 3.09
C ARG A 47 5.03 -0.40 3.17
N ASN A 48 4.56 0.27 2.13
CA ASN A 48 4.43 1.73 2.11
C ASN A 48 3.40 2.21 3.14
N ASP A 49 2.27 1.52 3.28
CA ASP A 49 1.26 1.85 4.28
C ASP A 49 1.79 1.71 5.71
N LEU A 50 2.47 0.62 5.99
CA LEU A 50 3.11 0.40 7.30
C LEU A 50 4.24 1.39 7.58
N ALA A 51 4.96 1.87 6.57
CA ALA A 51 6.00 2.87 6.77
C ALA A 51 5.47 4.20 7.33
N HIS A 52 4.21 4.56 7.02
CA HIS A 52 3.55 5.71 7.64
C HIS A 52 3.29 5.45 9.13
N LEU A 53 2.76 4.29 9.48
CA LEU A 53 2.52 3.89 10.86
C LEU A 53 3.83 3.76 11.65
N GLU A 54 4.86 3.13 11.11
CA GLU A 54 6.17 2.99 11.75
C GLU A 54 6.79 4.35 12.08
N ARG A 55 6.70 5.32 11.17
CA ARG A 55 7.20 6.68 11.39
C ARG A 55 6.47 7.35 12.53
N TYR A 56 5.14 7.28 12.53
CA TYR A 56 4.31 7.82 13.59
C TYR A 56 4.63 7.19 14.95
N MET A 57 4.62 5.86 15.03
CA MET A 57 4.95 5.14 16.27
C MET A 57 6.33 5.53 16.82
N LYS A 58 7.31 5.70 15.93
CA LYS A 58 8.66 6.12 16.34
C LYS A 58 8.68 7.53 16.92
N GLN A 59 7.89 8.45 16.38
CA GLN A 59 7.77 9.84 16.90
C GLN A 59 7.10 9.86 18.27
N GLU A 60 6.08 9.03 18.48
CA GLU A 60 5.32 8.96 19.74
C GLU A 60 5.93 7.99 20.77
N GLY A 61 7.06 7.35 20.46
CA GLY A 61 7.68 6.34 21.34
C GLY A 61 6.82 5.11 21.58
N LEU A 62 5.98 4.74 20.59
CA LEU A 62 5.06 3.61 20.65
C LEU A 62 5.65 2.38 19.97
N THR A 63 5.18 1.21 20.42
CA THR A 63 5.42 -0.09 19.76
C THR A 63 4.09 -0.67 19.28
N PRO A 64 4.07 -1.61 18.32
CA PRO A 64 2.84 -2.25 17.87
C PRO A 64 1.98 -2.84 19.00
N VAL A 65 2.63 -3.27 20.10
CA VAL A 65 1.94 -3.87 21.26
C VAL A 65 1.36 -2.83 22.21
N THR A 66 1.90 -1.61 22.20
CA THR A 66 1.45 -0.50 23.09
C THR A 66 0.47 0.45 22.41
N VAL A 67 0.29 0.32 21.10
CA VAL A 67 -0.68 1.12 20.34
C VAL A 67 -2.10 0.84 20.84
N ARG A 68 -2.86 1.91 21.06
CA ARG A 68 -4.27 1.91 21.41
C ARG A 68 -5.09 2.62 20.36
N ARG A 69 -6.41 2.52 20.45
CA ARG A 69 -7.36 3.19 19.54
C ARG A 69 -7.08 4.69 19.42
N GLU A 70 -6.91 5.39 20.57
CA GLU A 70 -6.64 6.83 20.62
C GLU A 70 -5.42 7.23 19.79
N HIS A 71 -4.36 6.41 19.80
CA HIS A 71 -3.15 6.63 19.01
C HIS A 71 -3.45 6.49 17.51
N LEU A 72 -4.30 5.54 17.10
CA LEU A 72 -4.68 5.37 15.70
C LEU A 72 -5.63 6.48 15.20
N GLU A 73 -6.52 7.00 16.06
CA GLU A 73 -7.33 8.18 15.76
C GLU A 73 -6.45 9.41 15.55
N HIS A 74 -5.44 9.62 16.42
CA HIS A 74 -4.45 10.69 16.26
C HIS A 74 -3.58 10.48 15.00
N PHE A 75 -3.18 9.25 14.71
CA PHE A 75 -2.48 8.92 13.47
C PHE A 75 -3.30 9.29 12.22
N ALA A 76 -4.60 8.98 12.21
CA ALA A 76 -5.49 9.34 11.12
C ALA A 76 -5.61 10.87 10.96
N ALA A 77 -5.71 11.62 12.06
CA ALA A 77 -5.70 13.08 12.05
C ALA A 77 -4.37 13.64 11.50
N THR A 78 -3.24 13.08 11.91
CA THR A 78 -1.90 13.45 11.43
C THR A 78 -1.74 13.23 9.91
N LEU A 79 -2.29 12.14 9.36
CA LEU A 79 -2.30 11.91 7.91
C LEU A 79 -3.08 13.03 7.19
N HIS A 80 -4.21 13.46 7.74
CA HIS A 80 -5.02 14.55 7.19
C HIS A 80 -4.26 15.88 7.21
N GLU A 81 -3.64 16.23 8.32
CA GLU A 81 -2.84 17.45 8.48
C GLU A 81 -1.65 17.51 7.52
N HIS A 82 -1.06 16.36 7.18
CA HIS A 82 0.00 16.26 6.18
C HIS A 82 -0.52 16.26 4.73
N GLY A 83 -1.81 16.55 4.50
CA GLY A 83 -2.41 16.69 3.17
C GLY A 83 -2.65 15.36 2.45
N VAL A 84 -2.65 14.23 3.16
CA VAL A 84 -3.02 12.93 2.55
C VAL A 84 -4.51 12.94 2.24
N GLY A 85 -4.86 12.77 0.97
CA GLY A 85 -6.27 12.77 0.53
C GLY A 85 -7.09 11.60 1.10
N PRO A 86 -8.43 11.77 1.21
CA PRO A 86 -9.32 10.78 1.87
C PRO A 86 -9.19 9.35 1.35
N SER A 87 -9.10 9.15 0.04
CA SER A 87 -8.93 7.82 -0.57
C SER A 87 -7.60 7.17 -0.17
N SER A 88 -6.52 7.96 -0.12
CA SER A 88 -5.21 7.49 0.31
C SER A 88 -5.19 7.17 1.80
N GLN A 89 -5.85 8.00 2.63
CA GLN A 89 -6.04 7.72 4.05
C GLN A 89 -6.79 6.40 4.27
N ALA A 90 -7.93 6.21 3.60
CA ALA A 90 -8.70 4.97 3.69
C ALA A 90 -7.86 3.75 3.34
N ARG A 91 -7.03 3.85 2.28
CA ARG A 91 -6.13 2.78 1.88
C ARG A 91 -5.06 2.50 2.95
N ILE A 92 -4.40 3.53 3.49
CA ILE A 92 -3.39 3.39 4.55
C ILE A 92 -4.03 2.76 5.81
N LEU A 93 -5.17 3.27 6.25
CA LEU A 93 -5.89 2.73 7.42
C LEU A 93 -6.33 1.28 7.21
N SER A 94 -6.70 0.89 5.97
CA SER A 94 -6.98 -0.50 5.63
C SER A 94 -5.75 -1.40 5.81
N GLY A 95 -4.57 -0.94 5.38
CA GLY A 95 -3.30 -1.63 5.61
C GLY A 95 -2.96 -1.77 7.09
N VAL A 96 -3.17 -0.70 7.86
CA VAL A 96 -2.97 -0.68 9.33
C VAL A 96 -3.92 -1.65 10.03
N ARG A 97 -5.21 -1.66 9.68
CA ARG A 97 -6.19 -2.61 10.21
C ARG A 97 -5.80 -4.05 9.91
N SER A 98 -5.38 -4.34 8.69
CA SER A 98 -4.93 -5.68 8.32
C SER A 98 -3.71 -6.12 9.15
N PHE A 99 -2.80 -5.20 9.47
CA PHE A 99 -1.64 -5.46 10.32
C PHE A 99 -2.04 -5.77 11.76
N PHE A 100 -2.89 -4.96 12.41
CA PHE A 100 -3.33 -5.21 13.79
C PHE A 100 -4.17 -6.48 13.90
N LYS A 101 -5.00 -6.78 12.92
CA LYS A 101 -5.71 -8.05 12.83
C LYS A 101 -4.77 -9.26 12.75
N TYR A 102 -3.67 -9.14 12.01
CA TYR A 102 -2.63 -10.16 12.00
C TYR A 102 -1.96 -10.30 13.37
N LEU A 103 -1.63 -9.19 14.06
CA LEU A 103 -1.04 -9.24 15.40
C LEU A 103 -1.94 -9.94 16.41
N GLN A 104 -3.25 -9.69 16.35
CA GLN A 104 -4.23 -10.35 17.20
C GLN A 104 -4.33 -11.84 16.87
N MET A 105 -4.39 -12.20 15.59
CA MET A 105 -4.45 -13.60 15.15
C MET A 105 -3.23 -14.41 15.59
N GLU A 106 -2.03 -13.82 15.55
CA GLU A 106 -0.79 -14.43 15.99
C GLU A 106 -0.56 -14.35 17.52
N GLY A 107 -1.51 -13.75 18.26
CA GLY A 107 -1.44 -13.64 19.72
C GLY A 107 -0.41 -12.62 20.24
N TYR A 108 0.07 -11.69 19.41
CA TYR A 108 0.96 -10.60 19.86
C TYR A 108 0.22 -9.55 20.69
N ILE A 109 -1.07 -9.38 20.44
CA ILE A 109 -1.97 -8.48 21.17
C ILE A 109 -3.27 -9.22 21.48
N SER A 110 -3.95 -8.87 22.59
CA SER A 110 -5.24 -9.44 22.97
C SER A 110 -6.40 -8.80 22.21
N ASP A 111 -6.32 -7.50 22.01
CA ASP A 111 -7.39 -6.69 21.44
C ASP A 111 -6.87 -5.91 20.22
N ASP A 112 -7.69 -5.83 19.16
CA ASP A 112 -7.35 -5.07 17.96
C ASP A 112 -7.69 -3.57 18.16
N PRO A 113 -6.69 -2.67 18.28
CA PRO A 113 -6.93 -1.26 18.48
C PRO A 113 -7.56 -0.57 17.26
N SER A 114 -7.57 -1.22 16.11
CA SER A 114 -8.12 -0.69 14.86
C SER A 114 -9.57 -1.11 14.58
N GLU A 115 -10.17 -1.96 15.42
CA GLU A 115 -11.50 -2.53 15.18
C GLU A 115 -12.58 -1.45 15.04
N LEU A 116 -12.57 -0.46 15.93
CA LEU A 116 -13.56 0.63 15.98
C LEU A 116 -13.02 1.95 15.38
N LEU A 117 -11.96 1.88 14.59
CA LEU A 117 -11.40 3.07 13.94
C LEU A 117 -12.36 3.56 12.85
N GLU A 118 -12.73 4.84 12.92
CA GLU A 118 -13.59 5.48 11.92
C GLU A 118 -12.85 5.67 10.59
N TRP A 119 -13.58 5.51 9.48
CA TRP A 119 -13.05 5.70 8.15
C TRP A 119 -13.22 7.16 7.69
N PRO A 120 -12.27 7.70 6.92
CA PRO A 120 -12.48 8.99 6.30
C PRO A 120 -13.69 8.92 5.37
N HIS A 121 -14.49 9.97 5.37
CA HIS A 121 -15.63 10.07 4.49
C HIS A 121 -15.15 10.18 3.03
N LEU A 122 -15.44 9.16 2.24
CA LEU A 122 -15.16 9.14 0.81
C LEU A 122 -16.37 9.71 0.10
N GLY A 123 -16.20 10.84 -0.61
CA GLY A 123 -17.22 11.34 -1.52
C GLY A 123 -17.50 10.29 -2.61
N GLU A 124 -18.75 10.17 -3.04
CA GLU A 124 -19.10 9.37 -4.21
C GLU A 124 -18.49 10.02 -5.46
N HIS A 125 -17.48 9.39 -6.02
CA HIS A 125 -16.89 9.79 -7.29
C HIS A 125 -17.19 8.71 -8.31
N LEU A 126 -18.11 9.00 -9.23
CA LEU A 126 -18.34 8.12 -10.38
C LEU A 126 -17.13 8.24 -11.32
N PRO A 127 -16.55 7.11 -11.74
CA PRO A 127 -15.45 7.15 -12.68
C PRO A 127 -15.89 7.74 -14.01
N GLU A 128 -15.10 8.67 -14.55
CA GLU A 128 -15.26 9.14 -15.91
C GLU A 128 -14.80 8.03 -16.86
N VAL A 129 -15.69 7.61 -17.75
CA VAL A 129 -15.39 6.62 -18.79
C VAL A 129 -15.32 7.31 -20.16
N LEU A 130 -14.28 6.95 -20.92
CA LEU A 130 -14.15 7.42 -22.29
C LEU A 130 -15.18 6.76 -23.20
N THR A 131 -15.78 7.54 -24.08
CA THR A 131 -16.65 7.05 -25.13
C THR A 131 -15.82 6.48 -26.29
N THR A 132 -16.45 5.67 -27.14
CA THR A 132 -15.81 5.14 -28.36
C THR A 132 -15.30 6.26 -29.27
N ASP A 133 -16.08 7.33 -29.44
CA ASP A 133 -15.68 8.49 -30.24
C ASP A 133 -14.44 9.23 -29.68
N GLU A 134 -14.25 9.21 -28.36
CA GLU A 134 -13.06 9.78 -27.72
C GLU A 134 -11.84 8.91 -27.94
N ILE A 135 -11.98 7.59 -27.87
CA ILE A 135 -10.92 6.63 -28.19
C ILE A 135 -10.52 6.77 -29.67
N ASP A 136 -11.48 6.81 -30.60
CA ASP A 136 -11.20 6.99 -32.02
C ASP A 136 -10.42 8.29 -32.29
N ARG A 137 -10.79 9.38 -31.61
CA ARG A 137 -10.04 10.67 -31.71
C ARG A 137 -8.64 10.58 -31.13
N MET A 138 -8.46 9.84 -30.02
CA MET A 138 -7.13 9.60 -29.45
C MET A 138 -6.25 8.81 -30.40
N GLU A 139 -6.77 7.77 -31.03
CA GLU A 139 -6.05 6.98 -32.03
C GLU A 139 -5.70 7.76 -33.29
N ALA A 140 -6.65 8.59 -33.78
CA ALA A 140 -6.44 9.45 -34.94
C ALA A 140 -5.35 10.53 -34.70
N ALA A 141 -5.14 10.93 -33.46
CA ALA A 141 -4.10 11.91 -33.09
C ALA A 141 -2.69 11.32 -33.07
N ILE A 142 -2.54 9.99 -33.16
CA ILE A 142 -1.23 9.32 -33.15
C ILE A 142 -0.56 9.46 -34.51
N ASP A 143 0.63 10.04 -34.52
CA ASP A 143 1.46 10.15 -35.72
C ASP A 143 2.07 8.78 -36.09
N LEU A 144 1.47 8.11 -37.04
CA LEU A 144 1.93 6.79 -37.53
C LEU A 144 3.23 6.85 -38.34
N SER A 145 3.73 8.04 -38.71
CA SER A 145 5.04 8.18 -39.37
C SER A 145 6.20 7.99 -38.40
N LYS A 146 5.95 8.07 -37.10
CA LYS A 146 6.93 7.85 -36.04
C LYS A 146 7.07 6.35 -35.75
N GLN A 147 8.28 5.95 -35.37
CA GLN A 147 8.61 4.56 -35.08
C GLN A 147 7.72 3.94 -33.99
N GLU A 148 7.35 4.74 -32.98
CA GLU A 148 6.47 4.31 -31.87
C GLU A 148 4.97 4.42 -32.18
N GLY A 149 4.57 5.06 -33.28
CA GLY A 149 3.17 5.34 -33.59
C GLY A 149 2.30 4.07 -33.67
N GLN A 150 2.75 3.06 -34.39
CA GLN A 150 2.08 1.75 -34.49
C GLN A 150 1.90 1.08 -33.13
N ARG A 151 2.95 1.08 -32.33
CA ARG A 151 2.92 0.51 -30.97
C ARG A 151 1.93 1.26 -30.08
N ASN A 152 1.96 2.60 -30.10
CA ASN A 152 1.11 3.42 -29.26
C ASN A 152 -0.37 3.24 -29.62
N LYS A 153 -0.68 3.16 -30.91
CA LYS A 153 -2.05 2.84 -31.38
C LYS A 153 -2.49 1.47 -30.88
N ALA A 154 -1.68 0.42 -31.07
CA ALA A 154 -1.99 -0.92 -30.62
C ALA A 154 -2.19 -1.00 -29.08
N ILE A 155 -1.44 -0.21 -28.29
CA ILE A 155 -1.63 -0.12 -26.86
C ILE A 155 -3.03 0.38 -26.50
N ILE A 156 -3.47 1.50 -27.08
CA ILE A 156 -4.80 2.07 -26.83
C ILE A 156 -5.88 1.08 -27.22
N GLU A 157 -5.80 0.53 -28.42
CA GLU A 157 -6.80 -0.39 -28.96
C GLU A 157 -6.93 -1.66 -28.11
N VAL A 158 -5.82 -2.27 -27.70
CA VAL A 158 -5.84 -3.49 -26.87
C VAL A 158 -6.34 -3.20 -25.46
N LEU A 159 -5.97 -2.06 -24.86
CA LEU A 159 -6.47 -1.67 -23.54
C LEU A 159 -7.98 -1.46 -23.56
N PHE A 160 -8.49 -0.77 -24.59
CA PHE A 160 -9.92 -0.49 -24.72
C PHE A 160 -10.72 -1.73 -25.07
N SER A 161 -10.30 -2.48 -26.10
CA SER A 161 -11.05 -3.64 -26.61
C SER A 161 -11.03 -4.84 -25.67
N CYS A 162 -9.90 -5.07 -24.96
CA CYS A 162 -9.73 -6.25 -24.11
C CYS A 162 -9.89 -5.94 -22.61
N GLY A 163 -9.96 -4.66 -22.22
CA GLY A 163 -10.08 -4.24 -20.81
C GLY A 163 -8.90 -4.67 -19.93
N LEU A 164 -7.69 -4.80 -20.50
CA LEU A 164 -6.50 -5.24 -19.80
C LEU A 164 -6.00 -4.19 -18.80
N ARG A 165 -5.41 -4.66 -17.70
CA ARG A 165 -4.60 -3.78 -16.85
C ARG A 165 -3.27 -3.47 -17.55
N VAL A 166 -2.67 -2.31 -17.24
CA VAL A 166 -1.35 -1.92 -17.80
C VAL A 166 -0.27 -2.99 -17.56
N SER A 167 -0.27 -3.63 -16.39
CA SER A 167 0.65 -4.72 -16.08
C SER A 167 0.44 -5.97 -16.93
N GLU A 168 -0.79 -6.29 -17.25
CA GLU A 168 -1.17 -7.41 -18.11
C GLU A 168 -0.74 -7.12 -19.56
N LEU A 169 -1.03 -5.91 -20.06
CA LEU A 169 -0.57 -5.49 -21.38
C LEU A 169 0.95 -5.56 -21.53
N THR A 170 1.69 -5.04 -20.55
CA THR A 170 3.17 -5.00 -20.61
C THR A 170 3.82 -6.38 -20.46
N ALA A 171 3.11 -7.35 -19.86
CA ALA A 171 3.55 -8.73 -19.73
C ALA A 171 3.18 -9.62 -20.94
N LEU A 172 2.31 -9.12 -21.85
CA LEU A 172 1.78 -9.85 -22.97
C LEU A 172 2.88 -10.29 -23.95
N LYS A 173 2.83 -11.54 -24.40
CA LYS A 173 3.76 -12.14 -25.37
C LYS A 173 3.03 -12.51 -26.64
N LEU A 174 3.76 -12.61 -27.74
CA LEU A 174 3.21 -13.09 -29.02
C LEU A 174 2.58 -14.48 -28.91
N SER A 175 3.11 -15.34 -28.04
CA SER A 175 2.55 -16.67 -27.74
C SER A 175 1.18 -16.65 -27.06
N ASP A 176 0.77 -15.51 -26.55
CA ASP A 176 -0.49 -15.34 -25.83
C ASP A 176 -1.61 -14.79 -26.75
N LEU A 177 -1.27 -14.52 -28.02
CA LEU A 177 -2.20 -14.05 -29.04
C LEU A 177 -2.70 -15.22 -29.89
N PHE A 178 -3.98 -15.52 -29.82
CA PHE A 178 -4.67 -16.54 -30.60
C PHE A 178 -5.57 -15.87 -31.63
N LEU A 179 -4.95 -15.26 -32.65
CA LEU A 179 -5.63 -14.43 -33.65
C LEU A 179 -6.63 -15.23 -34.49
N SER A 180 -6.41 -16.52 -34.74
CA SER A 180 -7.35 -17.42 -35.43
C SER A 180 -8.65 -17.63 -34.65
N ASP A 181 -8.56 -17.57 -33.32
CA ASP A 181 -9.64 -17.88 -32.40
C ASP A 181 -10.19 -16.60 -31.72
N ASN A 182 -9.67 -15.43 -32.10
CA ASN A 182 -10.06 -14.11 -31.63
C ASN A 182 -10.00 -13.94 -30.09
N PHE A 183 -8.97 -14.51 -29.44
CA PHE A 183 -8.75 -14.28 -28.01
C PHE A 183 -7.29 -14.01 -27.66
N VAL A 184 -7.11 -13.39 -26.50
CA VAL A 184 -5.81 -13.12 -25.87
C VAL A 184 -5.80 -13.79 -24.52
N ARG A 185 -4.73 -14.53 -24.23
CA ARG A 185 -4.52 -15.13 -22.89
C ARG A 185 -3.76 -14.17 -22.00
N VAL A 186 -4.28 -13.91 -20.80
CA VAL A 186 -3.71 -13.01 -19.79
C VAL A 186 -3.31 -13.77 -18.54
#